data_88cf0acd7d8bff87b8eb2c9a75a972fd
#
_entry.id   88cf0acd7d8bff87b8eb2c9a75a972fd
#
_cell.length_a   1.000
_cell.length_b   1.000
_cell.length_c   1.000
_cell.angle_alpha   90.00
_cell.angle_beta   90.00
_cell.angle_gamma   90.00
#
_symmetry.space_group_name_H-M   'P 1'
#
loop_
_entity.id
_entity.type
_entity.pdbx_description
1 polymer ?
#
loop_
_entity_poly.entity_id
_entity_poly.type
_entity_poly.pdbx_seq_one_letter_code
_entity_poly.pdbx_strand_id
1 'polypeptide(L)'
;MATLVDAAEELMERFSDLKMAVCSVLDIGRTAWRSIQETPKDSHAGEVETSLMLHLYPQWVHGTAEEAYPEFPEHILVRNKRGYWPTGVWGNPQAASPEKGRRLMDASVAALSALIERLNAWQDP
;
A
#
# COMPACT_ATOMS: atom_id res chain seq x y z
N MET A 1 -4.59 10.73 4.77
CA MET A 1 -4.73 11.25 3.39
C MET A 1 -5.29 12.67 3.37
N ALA A 2 -6.43 12.95 4.01
CA ALA A 2 -7.01 14.30 4.05
C ALA A 2 -5.98 15.39 4.41
N THR A 3 -5.27 15.25 5.51
CA THR A 3 -4.25 16.23 5.95
C THR A 3 -3.14 16.51 4.92
N LEU A 4 -2.78 15.52 4.08
CA LEU A 4 -1.80 15.72 3.01
C LEU A 4 -2.42 16.47 1.81
N VAL A 5 -3.69 16.23 1.54
CA VAL A 5 -4.44 16.97 0.51
C VAL A 5 -4.57 18.43 0.94
N ASP A 6 -5.03 18.70 2.17
CA ASP A 6 -5.16 20.06 2.72
C ASP A 6 -3.82 20.82 2.64
N ALA A 7 -2.71 20.18 3.01
CA ALA A 7 -1.38 20.79 2.92
C ALA A 7 -0.93 21.03 1.47
N ALA A 8 -1.28 20.13 0.54
CA ALA A 8 -0.96 20.31 -0.87
C ALA A 8 -1.77 21.48 -1.48
N GLU A 9 -3.05 21.59 -1.15
CA GLU A 9 -3.91 22.70 -1.57
C GLU A 9 -3.37 24.04 -1.08
N GLU A 10 -3.00 24.15 0.21
CA GLU A 10 -2.38 25.36 0.77
C GLU A 10 -1.09 25.75 0.03
N LEU A 11 -0.25 24.77 -0.33
CA LEU A 11 0.96 25.03 -1.10
C LEU A 11 0.66 25.51 -2.52
N MET A 12 -0.35 24.96 -3.19
CA MET A 12 -0.76 25.37 -4.52
C MET A 12 -1.37 26.79 -4.52
N GLU A 13 -2.06 27.18 -3.46
CA GLU A 13 -2.53 28.58 -3.28
C GLU A 13 -1.36 29.57 -3.16
N ARG A 14 -0.24 29.15 -2.55
CA ARG A 14 0.93 30.00 -2.34
C ARG A 14 1.87 30.06 -3.53
N PHE A 15 1.86 29.03 -4.38
CA PHE A 15 2.79 28.86 -5.50
C PHE A 15 2.01 28.48 -6.77
N SER A 16 1.72 29.48 -7.60
CA SER A 16 0.85 29.35 -8.77
C SER A 16 1.34 28.36 -9.83
N ASP A 17 2.65 28.10 -9.87
CA ASP A 17 3.26 27.20 -10.87
C ASP A 17 3.41 25.76 -10.35
N LEU A 18 2.98 25.51 -9.10
CA LEU A 18 3.12 24.23 -8.47
C LEU A 18 2.02 23.27 -8.92
N LYS A 19 2.40 22.13 -9.44
CA LYS A 19 1.52 21.00 -9.73
C LYS A 19 1.77 19.90 -8.73
N MET A 20 0.73 19.40 -8.09
CA MET A 20 0.85 18.37 -7.05
C MET A 20 -0.06 17.19 -7.30
N ALA A 21 0.41 15.99 -6.99
CA ALA A 21 -0.39 14.79 -6.89
C ALA A 21 -0.20 14.18 -5.49
N VAL A 22 -1.29 13.87 -4.81
CA VAL A 22 -1.28 13.22 -3.50
C VAL A 22 -1.82 11.80 -3.66
N CYS A 23 -0.98 10.82 -3.39
CA CYS A 23 -1.34 9.41 -3.56
C CYS A 23 -0.70 8.55 -2.47
N SER A 24 -1.32 7.41 -2.18
CA SER A 24 -0.70 6.35 -1.41
C SER A 24 -0.05 5.35 -2.37
N VAL A 25 1.11 4.82 -2.00
CA VAL A 25 1.74 3.72 -2.75
C VAL A 25 0.81 2.51 -2.88
N LEU A 26 -0.04 2.29 -1.86
CA LEU A 26 -1.04 1.23 -1.86
C LEU A 26 -2.19 1.49 -2.85
N ASP A 27 -2.49 2.74 -3.16
CA ASP A 27 -3.58 3.10 -4.09
C ASP A 27 -3.11 3.08 -5.54
N ILE A 28 -1.90 3.54 -5.81
CA ILE A 28 -1.32 3.59 -7.17
C ILE A 28 -1.32 2.22 -7.83
N GLY A 29 -0.87 1.18 -7.12
CA GLY A 29 -0.77 -0.18 -7.64
C GLY A 29 -2.03 -1.04 -7.48
N ARG A 30 -3.04 -0.57 -6.76
CA ARG A 30 -4.17 -1.38 -6.25
C ARG A 30 -4.88 -2.22 -7.31
N THR A 31 -5.16 -1.67 -8.48
CA THR A 31 -5.85 -2.40 -9.55
C THR A 31 -5.03 -3.57 -10.06
N ALA A 32 -3.74 -3.37 -10.29
CA ALA A 32 -2.82 -4.41 -10.73
C ALA A 32 -2.55 -5.42 -9.60
N TRP A 33 -2.43 -4.97 -8.36
CA TRP A 33 -2.20 -5.85 -7.21
C TRP A 33 -3.34 -6.84 -7.01
N ARG A 34 -4.59 -6.42 -7.17
CA ARG A 34 -5.76 -7.30 -7.08
C ARG A 34 -5.75 -8.46 -8.08
N SER A 35 -5.06 -8.34 -9.20
CA SER A 35 -4.89 -9.42 -10.18
C SER A 35 -3.72 -10.35 -9.88
N ILE A 36 -2.86 -9.98 -8.93
CA ILE A 36 -1.65 -10.73 -8.55
C ILE A 36 -1.84 -11.43 -7.21
N GLN A 37 -2.47 -10.75 -6.25
CA GLN A 37 -2.71 -11.28 -4.91
C GLN A 37 -3.79 -12.37 -4.93
N GLU A 38 -3.57 -13.42 -4.15
CA GLU A 38 -4.50 -14.53 -3.95
C GLU A 38 -5.29 -14.39 -2.65
N THR A 39 -4.75 -13.67 -1.67
CA THR A 39 -5.35 -13.46 -0.36
C THR A 39 -6.44 -12.39 -0.42
N PRO A 40 -7.74 -12.72 -0.21
CA PRO A 40 -8.86 -11.79 -0.45
C PRO A 40 -8.87 -10.55 0.45
N LYS A 41 -8.38 -10.70 1.68
CA LYS A 41 -8.42 -9.65 2.73
C LYS A 41 -7.01 -9.25 3.18
N ASP A 42 -6.04 -9.28 2.27
CA ASP A 42 -4.68 -8.87 2.59
C ASP A 42 -4.61 -7.38 2.91
N SER A 43 -4.01 -7.03 4.03
CA SER A 43 -4.00 -5.66 4.54
C SER A 43 -2.68 -5.26 5.18
N HIS A 44 -2.06 -6.10 6.00
CA HIS A 44 -0.82 -5.76 6.71
C HIS A 44 0.04 -6.98 6.99
N ALA A 45 1.32 -6.89 6.66
CA ALA A 45 2.32 -7.96 6.83
C ALA A 45 1.86 -9.31 6.24
N GLY A 46 0.97 -9.29 5.25
CA GLY A 46 0.41 -10.45 4.59
C GLY A 46 1.12 -10.76 3.28
N GLU A 47 0.37 -11.20 2.29
CA GLU A 47 0.91 -11.66 1.00
C GLU A 47 1.65 -10.56 0.23
N VAL A 48 1.04 -9.37 0.10
CA VAL A 48 1.57 -8.29 -0.73
C VAL A 48 2.87 -7.74 -0.17
N GLU A 49 2.87 -7.28 1.08
CA GLU A 49 4.06 -6.67 1.69
C GLU A 49 5.18 -7.69 1.84
N THR A 50 4.88 -8.94 2.22
CA THR A 50 5.88 -10.00 2.31
C THR A 50 6.46 -10.34 0.94
N SER A 51 5.65 -10.38 -0.12
CA SER A 51 6.14 -10.60 -1.48
C SER A 51 7.10 -9.49 -1.93
N LEU A 52 6.75 -8.24 -1.68
CA LEU A 52 7.62 -7.09 -1.98
C LEU A 52 8.96 -7.20 -1.23
N MET A 53 8.94 -7.55 0.06
CA MET A 53 10.14 -7.72 0.86
C MET A 53 10.98 -8.91 0.37
N LEU A 54 10.37 -10.02 0.01
CA LEU A 54 11.07 -11.18 -0.57
C LEU A 54 11.76 -10.86 -1.91
N HIS A 55 11.18 -9.94 -2.69
CA HIS A 55 11.78 -9.49 -3.93
C HIS A 55 12.93 -8.49 -3.71
N LEU A 56 12.70 -7.49 -2.85
CA LEU A 56 13.63 -6.37 -2.67
C LEU A 56 14.77 -6.67 -1.71
N TYR A 57 14.46 -7.34 -0.60
CA TYR A 57 15.39 -7.57 0.52
C TYR A 57 15.16 -8.94 1.16
N PRO A 58 15.34 -10.04 0.42
CA PRO A 58 15.05 -11.40 0.90
C PRO A 58 15.82 -11.75 2.18
N GLN A 59 17.01 -11.18 2.37
CA GLN A 59 17.83 -11.39 3.56
C GLN A 59 17.23 -10.82 4.85
N TRP A 60 16.20 -9.95 4.75
CA TRP A 60 15.50 -9.38 5.91
C TRP A 60 14.19 -10.10 6.23
N VAL A 61 13.80 -11.06 5.42
CA VAL A 61 12.62 -11.89 5.68
C VAL A 61 13.05 -13.14 6.42
N HIS A 62 12.72 -13.21 7.71
CA HIS A 62 13.10 -14.32 8.59
C HIS A 62 11.88 -15.17 8.93
N GLY A 63 11.77 -16.33 8.30
CA GLY A 63 10.64 -17.24 8.50
C GLY A 63 9.33 -16.75 7.88
N THR A 64 8.23 -17.38 8.29
CA THR A 64 6.86 -17.00 7.91
C THR A 64 5.99 -16.92 9.16
N ALA A 65 5.00 -16.04 9.14
CA ALA A 65 3.94 -16.03 10.14
C ALA A 65 2.73 -16.82 9.63
N GLU A 66 1.87 -17.21 10.57
CA GLU A 66 0.58 -17.82 10.23
C GLU A 66 -0.38 -16.78 9.66
N GLU A 67 -1.29 -17.26 8.82
CA GLU A 67 -2.41 -16.49 8.33
C GLU A 67 -3.26 -15.98 9.51
N ALA A 68 -3.64 -14.70 9.46
CA ALA A 68 -4.47 -14.08 10.49
C ALA A 68 -5.37 -12.98 9.91
N TYR A 69 -6.59 -12.93 10.41
CA TYR A 69 -7.58 -11.89 10.09
C TYR A 69 -8.20 -11.38 11.37
N PRO A 70 -7.63 -10.34 11.99
CA PRO A 70 -8.13 -9.81 13.26
C PRO A 70 -9.53 -9.22 13.11
N GLU A 71 -10.40 -9.52 14.05
CA GLU A 71 -11.75 -8.98 14.11
C GLU A 71 -11.85 -7.97 15.26
N PHE A 72 -12.19 -6.74 14.92
CA PHE A 72 -12.47 -5.68 15.89
C PHE A 72 -13.97 -5.46 16.01
N PRO A 73 -14.47 -5.10 17.19
CA PRO A 73 -15.89 -4.78 17.36
C PRO A 73 -16.25 -3.53 16.54
N GLU A 74 -17.34 -3.61 15.77
CA GLU A 74 -17.82 -2.49 14.98
C GLU A 74 -18.17 -1.28 15.84
N HIS A 75 -17.74 -0.09 15.40
CA HIS A 75 -18.05 1.20 16.04
C HIS A 75 -17.55 1.36 17.49
N ILE A 76 -16.80 0.41 18.04
CA ILE A 76 -16.26 0.48 19.41
C ILE A 76 -14.76 0.72 19.36
N LEU A 77 -14.30 1.80 20.01
CA LEU A 77 -12.87 2.06 20.15
C LEU A 77 -12.27 1.16 21.24
N VAL A 78 -11.39 0.26 20.85
CA VAL A 78 -10.72 -0.66 21.78
C VAL A 78 -9.41 -0.05 22.28
N ARG A 79 -9.14 -0.16 23.58
CA ARG A 79 -7.90 0.30 24.20
C ARG A 79 -6.75 -0.69 23.96
N ASN A 80 -7.00 -1.98 24.18
CA ASN A 80 -6.01 -3.04 24.00
C ASN A 80 -6.10 -3.66 22.60
N LYS A 81 -5.62 -2.96 21.59
CA LYS A 81 -5.58 -3.45 20.21
C LYS A 81 -4.78 -4.75 20.07
N ARG A 82 -3.72 -4.93 20.87
CA ARG A 82 -2.87 -6.13 20.84
C ARG A 82 -3.62 -7.40 21.25
N GLY A 83 -4.66 -7.28 22.09
CA GLY A 83 -5.50 -8.41 22.43
C GLY A 83 -6.35 -8.92 21.26
N TYR A 84 -6.73 -8.02 20.35
CA TYR A 84 -7.46 -8.36 19.11
C TYR A 84 -6.53 -8.72 17.94
N TRP A 85 -5.31 -8.21 17.96
CA TRP A 85 -4.34 -8.38 16.88
C TRP A 85 -2.93 -8.72 17.43
N PRO A 86 -2.78 -9.92 18.02
CA PRO A 86 -1.53 -10.29 18.71
C PRO A 86 -0.35 -10.55 17.79
N THR A 87 -0.62 -11.03 16.57
CA THR A 87 0.42 -11.41 15.59
C THR A 87 0.97 -10.23 14.78
N GLY A 88 0.22 -9.14 14.67
CA GLY A 88 0.54 -8.04 13.75
C GLY A 88 0.26 -8.37 12.28
N VAL A 89 -0.17 -9.60 11.95
CA VAL A 89 -0.50 -10.01 10.58
C VAL A 89 -1.99 -9.79 10.31
N TRP A 90 -2.30 -9.27 9.14
CA TRP A 90 -3.65 -9.22 8.57
C TRP A 90 -3.59 -9.64 7.11
N GLY A 91 -3.69 -10.92 6.86
CA GLY A 91 -3.56 -11.57 5.56
C GLY A 91 -2.86 -12.92 5.65
N ASN A 92 -2.35 -13.40 4.55
CA ASN A 92 -1.62 -14.67 4.47
C ASN A 92 -0.19 -14.49 3.95
N PRO A 93 0.81 -14.31 4.82
CA PRO A 93 2.21 -14.17 4.39
C PRO A 93 2.77 -15.45 3.77
N GLN A 94 2.14 -16.63 3.98
CA GLN A 94 2.59 -17.88 3.37
C GLN A 94 2.26 -17.96 1.87
N ALA A 95 1.30 -17.15 1.40
CA ALA A 95 0.99 -17.01 -0.02
C ALA A 95 1.99 -16.11 -0.78
N ALA A 96 2.93 -15.48 -0.06
CA ALA A 96 3.91 -14.57 -0.64
C ALA A 96 4.99 -15.30 -1.46
N SER A 97 5.48 -14.63 -2.50
CA SER A 97 6.65 -15.10 -3.26
C SER A 97 7.46 -13.95 -3.85
N PRO A 98 8.78 -14.16 -4.10
CA PRO A 98 9.60 -13.15 -4.77
C PRO A 98 9.08 -12.78 -6.16
N GLU A 99 8.50 -13.74 -6.89
CA GLU A 99 7.93 -13.51 -8.21
C GLU A 99 6.68 -12.60 -8.15
N LYS A 100 5.79 -12.83 -7.19
CA LYS A 100 4.67 -11.90 -6.92
C LYS A 100 5.20 -10.52 -6.57
N GLY A 101 6.22 -10.44 -5.71
CA GLY A 101 6.87 -9.19 -5.33
C GLY A 101 7.41 -8.41 -6.53
N ARG A 102 8.09 -9.10 -7.46
CA ARG A 102 8.57 -8.51 -8.71
C ARG A 102 7.41 -7.93 -9.53
N ARG A 103 6.36 -8.72 -9.77
CA ARG A 103 5.17 -8.28 -10.52
C ARG A 103 4.44 -7.10 -9.87
N LEU A 104 4.34 -7.11 -8.54
CA LEU A 104 3.76 -6.01 -7.76
C LEU A 104 4.60 -4.74 -7.89
N MET A 105 5.91 -4.85 -7.82
CA MET A 105 6.83 -3.72 -7.98
C MET A 105 6.76 -3.15 -9.40
N ASP A 106 6.84 -4.01 -10.42
CA ASP A 106 6.76 -3.59 -11.83
C ASP A 106 5.46 -2.83 -12.11
N ALA A 107 4.33 -3.35 -11.59
CA ALA A 107 3.03 -2.70 -11.72
C ALA A 107 2.96 -1.35 -10.99
N SER A 108 3.57 -1.25 -9.81
CA SER A 108 3.59 0.00 -9.03
C SER A 108 4.45 1.07 -9.71
N VAL A 109 5.62 0.68 -10.24
CA VAL A 109 6.50 1.58 -10.98
C VAL A 109 5.81 2.09 -12.25
N ALA A 110 5.16 1.20 -13.02
CA ALA A 110 4.44 1.59 -14.22
C ALA A 110 3.30 2.59 -13.90
N ALA A 111 2.53 2.32 -12.85
CA ALA A 111 1.42 3.18 -12.43
C ALA A 111 1.90 4.56 -11.93
N LEU A 112 3.01 4.60 -11.16
CA LEU A 112 3.60 5.85 -10.69
C LEU A 112 4.19 6.66 -11.86
N SER A 113 4.88 6.01 -12.80
CA SER A 113 5.40 6.67 -14.00
C SER A 113 4.28 7.31 -14.81
N ALA A 114 3.18 6.59 -15.04
CA ALA A 114 2.01 7.12 -15.73
C ALA A 114 1.36 8.30 -14.98
N LEU A 115 1.36 8.29 -13.64
CA LEU A 115 0.88 9.42 -12.84
C LEU A 115 1.78 10.64 -13.01
N ILE A 116 3.11 10.47 -13.01
CA ILE A 116 4.07 11.55 -13.21
C ILE A 116 3.91 12.15 -14.61
N GLU A 117 3.78 11.34 -15.66
CA GLU A 117 3.55 11.80 -17.02
C GLU A 117 2.27 12.61 -17.13
N ARG A 118 1.17 12.12 -16.53
CA ARG A 118 -0.09 12.86 -16.45
C ARG A 118 0.05 14.19 -15.72
N LEU A 119 0.75 14.22 -14.58
CA LEU A 119 0.97 15.43 -13.82
C LEU A 119 1.75 16.47 -14.61
N ASN A 120 2.78 16.03 -15.32
CA ASN A 120 3.59 16.90 -16.17
C ASN A 120 2.77 17.50 -17.33
N ALA A 121 1.88 16.70 -17.93
CA ALA A 121 1.02 17.13 -19.01
C ALA A 121 -0.23 17.90 -18.54
N TRP A 122 -0.52 17.90 -17.25
CA TRP A 122 -1.71 18.53 -16.69
C TRP A 122 -1.69 20.04 -16.87
N GLN A 123 -2.81 20.59 -17.34
CA GLN A 123 -3.06 22.03 -17.43
C GLN A 123 -4.42 22.26 -16.77
N ASP A 124 -4.46 23.18 -15.81
CA ASP A 124 -5.73 23.64 -15.27
C ASP A 124 -6.48 24.43 -16.33
N PRO A 125 -7.82 24.23 -16.43
CA PRO A 125 -8.66 24.90 -17.42
C PRO A 125 -8.77 26.42 -17.20
#